data_4787102d433b45707b1b2ee027e83d8c
#
_entry.id   4787102d433b45707b1b2ee027e83d8c
#
_cell.length_a   1.000
_cell.length_b   1.000
_cell.length_c   1.000
_cell.angle_alpha   90.00
_cell.angle_beta   90.00
_cell.angle_gamma   90.00
#
_symmetry.space_group_name_H-M   'P 1'
#
loop_
_entity.id
_entity.type
_entity.pdbx_description
1 polymer ?
#
loop_
_entity_poly.entity_id
_entity_poly.type
_entity_poly.pdbx_seq_one_letter_code
_entity_poly.pdbx_strand_id
1 'polypeptide(L)'
;MKRCVVGIGQSDGSECNRREGEVPTVWFATMASLAAVLSDDNRALLRLIDERQPKSLTELAAWSGRKVPNLSRTLRTMAGYGLVELKKNARDVQPIALATEFLVVLD
;
A
#
# COMPACT_ATOMS: atom_id res chain seq x y z
N MET A 1 -5.21 13.60 -3.74
CA MET A 1 -4.21 12.78 -3.07
C MET A 1 -4.87 11.78 -2.16
N LYS A 2 -4.34 10.58 -2.16
CA LYS A 2 -4.94 9.46 -1.42
C LYS A 2 -4.17 9.24 -0.13
N ARG A 3 -4.70 9.75 0.97
CA ARG A 3 -4.04 9.70 2.26
C ARG A 3 -4.50 8.49 3.06
N CYS A 4 -3.56 7.81 3.70
CA CYS A 4 -3.81 6.66 4.55
C CYS A 4 -3.18 6.88 5.91
N VAL A 5 -3.92 6.61 6.98
CA VAL A 5 -3.41 6.70 8.34
C VAL A 5 -3.04 5.30 8.81
N VAL A 6 -1.79 5.14 9.22
CA VAL A 6 -1.19 3.85 9.56
C VAL A 6 -0.79 3.83 11.03
N GLY A 7 -1.13 2.77 11.74
CA GLY A 7 -0.73 2.58 13.12
C GLY A 7 0.21 1.40 13.30
N ILE A 8 0.96 1.39 14.39
CA ILE A 8 1.84 0.31 14.78
C ILE A 8 1.25 -0.39 16.00
N GLY A 9 1.23 -1.72 15.98
CA GLY A 9 0.70 -2.50 17.07
C GLY A 9 -0.62 -3.15 16.70
N GLN A 10 -1.49 -3.33 17.68
CA GLN A 10 -2.79 -3.94 17.47
C GLN A 10 -3.91 -2.93 17.68
N SER A 11 -4.93 -3.02 16.83
CA SER A 11 -6.13 -2.22 17.00
C SER A 11 -6.98 -2.87 18.08
N ASP A 12 -6.81 -2.43 19.34
CA ASP A 12 -7.50 -3.01 20.47
C ASP A 12 -8.64 -2.13 20.99
N GLY A 13 -8.87 -1.01 20.33
CA GLY A 13 -9.92 -0.09 20.74
C GLY A 13 -9.51 0.86 21.85
N SER A 14 -8.33 0.76 22.41
CA SER A 14 -7.90 1.70 23.43
C SER A 14 -7.38 2.96 22.76
N GLU A 15 -8.25 3.93 22.70
CA GLU A 15 -8.02 5.18 21.98
C GLU A 15 -7.44 6.24 22.93
N CYS A 16 -6.13 6.22 23.09
CA CYS A 16 -5.48 7.22 23.94
C CYS A 16 -4.89 8.32 23.10
N ASN A 17 -5.26 9.56 23.39
CA ASN A 17 -4.61 10.76 22.89
C ASN A 17 -4.52 10.89 21.36
N ARG A 18 -5.46 10.34 20.64
CA ARG A 18 -5.48 10.50 19.19
C ARG A 18 -6.31 11.70 18.81
N ARG A 19 -5.81 12.44 17.86
CA ARG A 19 -6.56 13.56 17.31
C ARG A 19 -7.67 13.04 16.43
N GLU A 20 -8.76 13.78 16.40
CA GLU A 20 -9.85 13.49 15.50
C GLU A 20 -9.35 13.49 14.07
N GLY A 21 -9.72 12.45 13.30
CA GLY A 21 -9.28 12.31 11.91
C GLY A 21 -7.96 11.59 11.74
N GLU A 22 -7.27 11.27 12.83
CA GLU A 22 -6.00 10.55 12.79
C GLU A 22 -6.14 9.13 13.32
N VAL A 23 -7.26 8.50 13.04
CA VAL A 23 -7.50 7.13 13.45
C VAL A 23 -6.93 6.18 12.38
N PRO A 24 -6.00 5.30 12.75
CA PRO A 24 -5.43 4.38 11.77
C PRO A 24 -6.47 3.45 11.16
N THR A 25 -6.39 3.27 9.86
CA THR A 25 -7.21 2.31 9.12
C THR A 25 -6.39 1.10 8.68
N VAL A 26 -5.07 1.22 8.74
CA VAL A 26 -4.14 0.14 8.41
C VAL A 26 -3.20 -0.05 9.58
N TRP A 27 -3.02 -1.29 10.02
CA TRP A 27 -2.19 -1.61 11.18
C TRP A 27 -1.07 -2.56 10.81
N PHE A 28 0.13 -2.22 11.25
CA PHE A 28 1.30 -3.10 11.14
C PHE A 28 1.69 -3.58 12.53
N ALA A 29 2.10 -4.83 12.62
CA ALA A 29 2.47 -5.42 13.90
C ALA A 29 3.71 -4.73 14.50
N THR A 30 4.66 -4.35 13.67
CA THR A 30 5.92 -3.74 14.11
C THR A 30 6.34 -2.64 13.13
N MET A 31 7.26 -1.79 13.60
CA MET A 31 7.87 -0.78 12.74
C MET A 31 8.65 -1.44 11.60
N ALA A 32 9.27 -2.60 11.86
CA ALA A 32 10.00 -3.34 10.82
C ALA A 32 9.06 -3.79 9.71
N SER A 33 7.87 -4.27 10.06
CA SER A 33 6.87 -4.66 9.07
C SER A 33 6.43 -3.46 8.23
N LEU A 34 6.19 -2.32 8.88
CA LEU A 34 5.81 -1.08 8.20
C LEU A 34 6.92 -0.67 7.22
N ALA A 35 8.17 -0.67 7.67
CA ALA A 35 9.30 -0.27 6.84
C ALA A 35 9.47 -1.19 5.63
N ALA A 36 9.20 -2.48 5.79
CA ALA A 36 9.30 -3.44 4.70
C ALA A 36 8.23 -3.22 3.63
N VAL A 37 7.00 -2.97 4.06
CA VAL A 37 5.87 -2.80 3.14
C VAL A 37 5.86 -1.39 2.54
N LEU A 38 6.14 -0.38 3.34
CA LEU A 38 6.16 1.02 2.90
C LEU A 38 7.59 1.53 2.68
N SER A 39 8.43 0.68 2.08
CA SER A 39 9.79 1.08 1.70
C SER A 39 9.73 2.19 0.65
N ASP A 40 10.85 2.89 0.48
CA ASP A 40 10.94 3.95 -0.51
C ASP A 40 10.55 3.43 -1.91
N ASP A 41 11.05 2.23 -2.26
CA ASP A 41 10.76 1.64 -3.56
C ASP A 41 9.27 1.30 -3.71
N ASN A 42 8.64 0.77 -2.67
CA ASN A 42 7.23 0.42 -2.73
C ASN A 42 6.35 1.66 -2.74
N ARG A 43 6.73 2.72 -2.04
CA ARG A 43 5.98 3.97 -2.10
C ARG A 43 6.10 4.62 -3.47
N ALA A 44 7.28 4.54 -4.09
CA ALA A 44 7.45 5.00 -5.47
C ALA A 44 6.59 4.19 -6.43
N LEU A 45 6.48 2.87 -6.19
CA LEU A 45 5.61 2.01 -6.98
C LEU A 45 4.14 2.42 -6.87
N LEU A 46 3.68 2.72 -5.66
CA LEU A 46 2.30 3.18 -5.46
C LEU A 46 2.03 4.48 -6.21
N ARG A 47 2.96 5.43 -6.18
CA ARG A 47 2.82 6.68 -6.90
C ARG A 47 2.80 6.45 -8.41
N LEU A 48 3.64 5.55 -8.91
CA LEU A 48 3.66 5.20 -10.33
C LEU A 48 2.33 4.62 -10.78
N ILE A 49 1.76 3.72 -9.98
CA ILE A 49 0.46 3.12 -10.27
C ILE A 49 -0.63 4.19 -10.31
N ASP A 50 -0.62 5.10 -9.35
CA ASP A 50 -1.63 6.15 -9.27
C ASP A 50 -1.51 7.14 -10.43
N GLU A 51 -0.30 7.52 -10.77
CA GLU A 51 -0.06 8.54 -11.81
C GLU A 51 -0.27 7.99 -13.22
N ARG A 52 0.19 6.78 -13.51
CA ARG A 52 0.19 6.26 -14.86
C ARG A 52 -0.88 5.21 -15.11
N GLN A 53 -1.49 4.69 -14.08
CA GLN A 53 -2.62 3.75 -14.16
C GLN A 53 -2.37 2.60 -15.12
N PRO A 54 -1.40 1.72 -14.81
CA PRO A 54 -1.12 0.56 -15.65
C PRO A 54 -2.33 -0.35 -15.74
N LYS A 55 -2.55 -0.93 -16.91
CA LYS A 55 -3.69 -1.80 -17.15
C LYS A 55 -3.39 -3.27 -16.84
N SER A 56 -2.12 -3.58 -16.61
CA SER A 56 -1.70 -4.96 -16.33
C SER A 56 -0.40 -4.95 -15.53
N LEU A 57 -0.06 -6.10 -14.94
CA LEU A 57 1.22 -6.26 -14.25
C LEU A 57 2.38 -6.25 -15.25
N THR A 58 2.15 -6.75 -16.46
CA THR A 58 3.16 -6.71 -17.51
C THR A 58 3.56 -5.29 -17.86
N GLU A 59 2.57 -4.41 -17.99
CA GLU A 59 2.80 -3.00 -18.27
C GLU A 59 3.54 -2.34 -17.12
N LEU A 60 3.12 -2.62 -15.88
CA LEU A 60 3.78 -2.07 -14.70
C LEU A 60 5.22 -2.58 -14.59
N ALA A 61 5.46 -3.84 -14.94
CA ALA A 61 6.80 -4.41 -14.93
C ALA A 61 7.72 -3.64 -15.89
N ALA A 62 7.21 -3.33 -17.08
CA ALA A 62 7.98 -2.57 -18.06
C ALA A 62 8.33 -1.17 -17.56
N TRP A 63 7.38 -0.52 -16.87
CA TRP A 63 7.59 0.85 -16.38
C TRP A 63 8.46 0.92 -15.13
N SER A 64 8.34 -0.06 -14.25
CA SER A 64 9.01 -0.04 -12.95
C SER A 64 10.39 -0.68 -12.97
N GLY A 65 10.68 -1.48 -13.99
CA GLY A 65 11.92 -2.25 -14.05
C GLY A 65 11.91 -3.49 -13.17
N ARG A 66 10.77 -3.80 -12.55
CA ARG A 66 10.61 -5.00 -11.73
C ARG A 66 10.04 -6.15 -12.55
N LYS A 67 10.34 -7.37 -12.14
CA LYS A 67 9.79 -8.55 -12.79
C LYS A 67 8.38 -8.84 -12.29
N VAL A 68 7.53 -9.42 -13.16
CA VAL A 68 6.14 -9.72 -12.83
C VAL A 68 5.98 -10.56 -11.56
N PRO A 69 6.75 -11.64 -11.34
CA PRO A 69 6.62 -12.40 -10.08
C PRO A 69 6.89 -11.57 -8.84
N ASN A 70 7.86 -10.67 -8.90
CA ASN A 70 8.17 -9.76 -7.80
C ASN A 70 7.00 -8.82 -7.54
N LEU A 71 6.47 -8.20 -8.61
CA LEU A 71 5.33 -7.30 -8.51
C LEU A 71 4.11 -8.00 -7.94
N SER A 72 3.82 -9.21 -8.43
CA SER A 72 2.67 -9.98 -7.98
C SER A 72 2.73 -10.21 -6.47
N ARG A 73 3.89 -10.60 -5.95
CA ARG A 73 4.09 -10.84 -4.53
C ARG A 73 3.93 -9.56 -3.71
N THR A 74 4.60 -8.50 -4.14
CA THR A 74 4.57 -7.21 -3.45
C THR A 74 3.14 -6.65 -3.42
N LEU A 75 2.45 -6.68 -4.55
CA LEU A 75 1.11 -6.13 -4.64
C LEU A 75 0.09 -6.93 -3.84
N ARG A 76 0.26 -8.26 -3.76
CA ARG A 76 -0.61 -9.07 -2.90
C ARG A 76 -0.44 -8.70 -1.44
N THR A 77 0.79 -8.48 -1.01
CA THR A 77 1.06 -8.06 0.35
C THR A 77 0.41 -6.71 0.62
N MET A 78 0.58 -5.76 -0.29
CA MET A 78 -0.04 -4.43 -0.13
C MET A 78 -1.56 -4.49 -0.20
N ALA A 79 -2.11 -5.37 -1.02
CA ALA A 79 -3.57 -5.55 -1.09
C ALA A 79 -4.12 -6.09 0.22
N GLY A 80 -3.36 -6.95 0.89
CA GLY A 80 -3.75 -7.47 2.20
C GLY A 80 -3.86 -6.39 3.26
N TYR A 81 -3.10 -5.30 3.10
CA TYR A 81 -3.18 -4.15 4.00
C TYR A 81 -4.18 -3.09 3.52
N GLY A 82 -4.79 -3.28 2.36
CA GLY A 82 -5.73 -2.30 1.83
C GLY A 82 -5.09 -1.13 1.12
N LEU A 83 -3.82 -1.26 0.71
CA LEU A 83 -3.08 -0.19 0.06
C LEU A 83 -3.27 -0.18 -1.46
N VAL A 84 -3.57 -1.32 -2.04
CA VAL A 84 -3.89 -1.43 -3.46
C VAL A 84 -5.09 -2.34 -3.63
N GLU A 85 -5.79 -2.15 -4.74
CA GLU A 85 -6.83 -3.06 -5.19
C GLU A 85 -6.29 -3.79 -6.43
N LEU A 86 -6.46 -5.10 -6.47
CA LEU A 86 -6.07 -5.91 -7.63
C LEU A 86 -7.33 -6.29 -8.37
N LYS A 87 -7.61 -5.55 -9.44
CA LYS A 87 -8.82 -5.74 -10.23
C LYS A 87 -8.54 -6.70 -11.36
N LYS A 88 -9.26 -7.81 -11.39
CA LYS A 88 -9.05 -8.83 -12.41
C LYS A 88 -9.82 -8.48 -13.69
N ASN A 89 -9.10 -8.38 -14.79
CA ASN A 89 -9.66 -8.12 -16.11
C ASN A 89 -9.28 -9.26 -17.05
N ALA A 90 -10.23 -10.07 -17.47
CA ALA A 90 -9.96 -11.16 -18.40
C ALA A 90 -8.72 -11.98 -18.00
N ARG A 91 -7.60 -11.80 -18.70
CA ARG A 91 -6.36 -12.51 -18.41
C ARG A 91 -5.38 -11.72 -17.56
N ASP A 92 -5.68 -10.45 -17.33
CA ASP A 92 -4.76 -9.54 -16.66
C ASP A 92 -5.27 -9.12 -15.30
N VAL A 93 -4.33 -8.63 -14.48
CA VAL A 93 -4.65 -8.04 -13.20
C VAL A 93 -4.23 -6.58 -13.28
N GLN A 94 -5.18 -5.68 -13.03
CA GLN A 94 -4.92 -4.25 -13.00
C GLN A 94 -4.76 -3.79 -11.56
N PRO A 95 -3.58 -3.27 -11.18
CA PRO A 95 -3.40 -2.72 -9.85
C PRO A 95 -3.94 -1.28 -9.79
N ILE A 96 -4.61 -0.97 -8.70
CA ILE A 96 -5.14 0.38 -8.44
C ILE A 96 -4.62 0.82 -7.09
N ALA A 97 -3.91 1.94 -7.06
CA ALA A 97 -3.39 2.46 -5.79
C ALA A 97 -4.53 3.08 -4.99
N LEU A 98 -4.70 2.61 -3.76
CA LEU A 98 -5.70 3.14 -2.84
C LEU A 98 -5.11 4.18 -1.90
N ALA A 99 -3.78 4.25 -1.80
CA ALA A 99 -3.08 5.20 -0.96
C ALA A 99 -1.74 5.57 -1.58
N THR A 100 -1.37 6.84 -1.51
CA THR A 100 -0.09 7.34 -2.00
C THR A 100 0.61 8.21 -0.97
N GLU A 101 -0.11 8.66 0.06
CA GLU A 101 0.46 9.39 1.18
C GLU A 101 0.14 8.68 2.47
N PHE A 102 1.07 8.68 3.40
CA PHE A 102 0.93 7.93 4.65
C PHE A 102 1.24 8.80 5.85
N LEU A 103 0.33 8.79 6.79
CA LEU A 103 0.55 9.38 8.12
C LEU A 103 0.72 8.23 9.09
N VAL A 104 1.88 8.15 9.73
CA VAL A 104 2.17 7.09 10.69
C VAL A 104 1.92 7.59 12.09
N VAL A 105 1.04 6.91 12.81
CA VAL A 105 0.70 7.25 14.19
C VAL A 105 1.40 6.26 15.10
N LEU A 106 2.28 6.78 15.95
CA LEU A 106 3.01 5.99 16.92
C LEU A 106 2.45 6.25 18.33
N ASP A 107 2.44 5.19 19.14
CA ASP A 107 2.00 5.31 20.52
C ASP A 107 3.03 6.01 21.38
#